data_f78dc2e249d9e97a6e017220bdf8fba5
#
_entry.id   f78dc2e249d9e97a6e017220bdf8fba5
#
_cell.length_a   1.000
_cell.length_b   1.000
_cell.length_c   1.000
_cell.angle_alpha   90.00
_cell.angle_beta   90.00
_cell.angle_gamma   90.00
#
_symmetry.space_group_name_H-M   'P 1'
#
loop_
_entity.id
_entity.type
_entity.pdbx_description
1 polymer ?
#
loop_
_entity_poly.entity_id
_entity_poly.type
_entity_poly.pdbx_seq_one_letter_code
_entity_poly.pdbx_strand_id
1 'polypeptide(L)'
;ESYLMLPTADPGSLAERGIRPIEVSADAPENLRRLRGAMARGEGYVGFVVRSPGPVSQSEATLRLLIKEIADRGLAMVEINPTPDTAILHRLSVELGTGYARSTSILDYKLASDGVAEALDRLVAWIGESGPDRVPRHAFGVVQPDNAAIDAIVAWYNRRPTPAVVSL
;
A
#
# COMPACT_ATOMS: atom_id res chain seq x y z
N GLU A 1 0.34 -12.88 1.21
CA GLU A 1 0.64 -11.96 2.33
C GLU A 1 -0.54 -11.02 2.55
N SER A 2 -0.83 -10.72 3.80
CA SER A 2 -1.92 -9.81 4.18
C SER A 2 -1.35 -8.52 4.75
N TYR A 3 -1.98 -7.40 4.42
CA TYR A 3 -1.63 -6.08 4.94
C TYR A 3 -2.87 -5.43 5.54
N LEU A 4 -2.71 -4.69 6.62
CA LEU A 4 -3.77 -3.88 7.19
C LEU A 4 -3.77 -2.47 6.58
N MET A 5 -4.94 -1.92 6.31
CA MET A 5 -5.04 -0.50 5.96
C MET A 5 -4.72 0.34 7.21
N LEU A 6 -3.79 1.27 7.06
CA LEU A 6 -3.55 2.28 8.09
C LEU A 6 -4.82 3.14 8.22
N PRO A 7 -5.41 3.28 9.41
CA PRO A 7 -6.71 3.95 9.56
C PRO A 7 -6.56 5.48 9.49
N THR A 8 -6.26 6.00 8.29
CA THR A 8 -6.07 7.43 8.00
C THR A 8 -7.15 8.00 7.10
N ALA A 9 -8.13 7.16 6.71
CA ALA A 9 -9.20 7.53 5.80
C ALA A 9 -10.31 8.32 6.49
N ASP A 10 -11.36 8.64 5.74
CA ASP A 10 -12.52 9.39 6.18
C ASP A 10 -13.04 8.93 7.57
N PRO A 11 -13.07 9.82 8.55
CA PRO A 11 -13.50 9.51 9.91
C PRO A 11 -14.88 8.86 9.99
N GLY A 12 -15.81 9.24 9.09
CA GLY A 12 -17.17 8.70 9.07
C GLY A 12 -17.20 7.20 8.80
N SER A 13 -16.56 6.76 7.74
CA SER A 13 -16.53 5.33 7.35
C SER A 13 -15.76 4.45 8.34
N LEU A 14 -14.77 4.99 9.04
CA LEU A 14 -14.02 4.29 10.07
C LEU A 14 -14.82 4.19 11.37
N ALA A 15 -15.54 5.24 11.75
CA ALA A 15 -16.36 5.28 12.95
C ALA A 15 -17.49 4.23 12.91
N GLU A 16 -18.13 4.05 11.75
CA GLU A 16 -19.14 3.01 11.54
C GLU A 16 -18.60 1.59 11.81
N ARG A 17 -17.29 1.39 11.59
CA ARG A 17 -16.58 0.14 11.88
C ARG A 17 -15.97 0.09 13.28
N GLY A 18 -16.25 1.09 14.12
CA GLY A 18 -15.66 1.21 15.46
C GLY A 18 -14.14 1.43 15.45
N ILE A 19 -13.60 1.98 14.37
CA ILE A 19 -12.18 2.29 14.23
C ILE A 19 -11.98 3.80 14.45
N ARG A 20 -11.05 4.16 15.33
CA ARG A 20 -10.64 5.55 15.50
C ARG A 20 -9.53 5.88 14.51
N PRO A 21 -9.71 6.91 13.65
CA PRO A 21 -8.70 7.28 12.68
C PRO A 21 -7.45 7.87 13.36
N ILE A 22 -6.30 7.64 12.74
CA ILE A 22 -5.07 8.35 13.06
C ILE A 22 -5.17 9.75 12.45
N GLU A 23 -4.86 10.77 13.24
CA GLU A 23 -5.03 12.17 12.86
C GLU A 23 -3.80 13.00 13.25
N VAL A 24 -3.45 13.96 12.40
CA VAL A 24 -2.33 14.88 12.69
C VAL A 24 -2.60 15.74 13.91
N SER A 25 -3.88 16.02 14.18
CA SER A 25 -4.33 16.81 15.34
C SER A 25 -4.27 16.06 16.67
N ALA A 26 -4.20 14.73 16.65
CA ALA A 26 -4.10 13.91 17.86
C ALA A 26 -2.65 13.88 18.38
N ASP A 27 -2.51 13.78 19.69
CA ASP A 27 -1.20 13.64 20.31
C ASP A 27 -0.54 12.27 20.01
N ALA A 28 0.75 12.18 20.30
CA ALA A 28 1.53 10.97 20.01
C ALA A 28 1.01 9.72 20.75
N PRO A 29 0.70 9.76 22.07
CA PRO A 29 0.14 8.62 22.78
C PRO A 29 -1.20 8.14 22.19
N GLU A 30 -2.06 9.07 21.80
CA GLU A 30 -3.35 8.74 21.22
C GLU A 30 -3.20 8.08 19.84
N ASN A 31 -2.34 8.61 18.97
CA ASN A 31 -2.09 8.02 17.67
C ASN A 31 -1.46 6.61 17.78
N LEU A 32 -0.54 6.39 18.72
CA LEU A 32 -0.02 5.04 19.00
C LEU A 32 -1.10 4.10 19.52
N ARG A 33 -1.99 4.57 20.37
CA ARG A 33 -3.12 3.76 20.85
C ARG A 33 -4.05 3.35 19.71
N ARG A 34 -4.34 4.28 18.78
CA ARG A 34 -5.15 4.02 17.58
C ARG A 34 -4.48 3.02 16.63
N LEU A 35 -3.18 3.17 16.41
CA LEU A 35 -2.40 2.22 15.61
C LEU A 35 -2.41 0.82 16.23
N ARG A 36 -2.14 0.71 17.54
CA ARG A 36 -2.17 -0.57 18.26
C ARG A 36 -3.57 -1.20 18.27
N GLY A 37 -4.62 -0.37 18.35
CA GLY A 37 -5.99 -0.81 18.20
C GLY A 37 -6.29 -1.38 16.81
N ALA A 38 -5.70 -0.82 15.76
CA ALA A 38 -5.80 -1.39 14.40
C ALA A 38 -5.02 -2.71 14.30
N MET A 39 -3.84 -2.78 14.88
CA MET A 39 -3.03 -4.01 14.95
C MET A 39 -3.77 -5.17 15.62
N ALA A 40 -4.51 -4.90 16.69
CA ALA A 40 -5.26 -5.93 17.43
C ALA A 40 -6.48 -6.50 16.69
N ARG A 41 -6.83 -5.96 15.51
CA ARG A 41 -8.00 -6.40 14.73
C ARG A 41 -7.69 -7.44 13.67
N GLY A 42 -6.44 -7.67 13.37
CA GLY A 42 -6.00 -8.63 12.37
C GLY A 42 -4.96 -9.58 12.90
N GLU A 43 -4.86 -10.74 12.27
CA GLU A 43 -3.83 -11.75 12.53
C GLU A 43 -3.13 -12.10 11.22
N GLY A 44 -1.86 -12.49 11.30
CA GLY A 44 -1.08 -12.98 10.16
C GLY A 44 -0.76 -11.92 9.10
N TYR A 45 -0.90 -10.63 9.40
CA TYR A 45 -0.50 -9.55 8.50
C TYR A 45 1.01 -9.27 8.61
N VAL A 46 1.60 -8.83 7.52
CA VAL A 46 3.05 -8.55 7.41
C VAL A 46 3.36 -7.06 7.35
N GLY A 47 2.35 -6.19 7.32
CA GLY A 47 2.57 -4.76 7.25
C GLY A 47 1.29 -3.92 7.13
N PHE A 48 1.49 -2.65 6.83
CA PHE A 48 0.43 -1.67 6.67
C PHE A 48 0.42 -1.05 5.28
N VAL A 49 -0.78 -0.81 4.76
CA VAL A 49 -1.00 -0.01 3.55
C VAL A 49 -1.42 1.39 3.96
N VAL A 50 -0.76 2.40 3.42
CA VAL A 50 -1.14 3.80 3.55
C VAL A 50 -1.56 4.38 2.20
N ARG A 51 -2.64 5.12 2.19
CA ARG A 51 -3.08 5.87 0.99
C ARG A 51 -2.47 7.26 0.99
N SER A 52 -1.90 7.65 -0.13
CA SER A 52 -1.33 8.98 -0.36
C SER A 52 -2.02 9.66 -1.57
N PRO A 53 -2.05 11.01 -1.63
CA PRO A 53 -1.72 11.89 -0.55
C PRO A 53 -2.81 11.97 0.53
N GLY A 54 -2.44 12.38 1.72
CA GLY A 54 -3.37 12.61 2.83
C GLY A 54 -2.67 13.34 3.98
N PRO A 55 -3.40 13.91 4.94
CA PRO A 55 -2.80 14.69 6.03
C PRO A 55 -1.71 13.92 6.78
N VAL A 56 -1.96 12.64 7.08
CA VAL A 56 -0.98 11.80 7.80
C VAL A 56 0.24 11.49 6.94
N SER A 57 0.06 11.19 5.64
CA SER A 57 1.19 10.90 4.74
C SER A 57 2.07 12.11 4.44
N GLN A 58 1.60 13.31 4.73
CA GLN A 58 2.33 14.57 4.59
C GLN A 58 2.91 15.08 5.93
N SER A 59 2.55 14.47 7.06
CA SER A 59 3.05 14.86 8.39
C SER A 59 4.25 14.02 8.79
N GLU A 60 5.46 14.56 8.65
CA GLU A 60 6.68 13.85 9.03
C GLU A 60 6.68 13.41 10.50
N ALA A 61 6.23 14.27 11.41
CA ALA A 61 6.20 13.96 12.84
C ALA A 61 5.28 12.78 13.14
N THR A 62 4.07 12.78 12.56
CA THR A 62 3.11 11.68 12.72
C THR A 62 3.62 10.40 12.07
N LEU A 63 4.12 10.48 10.84
CA LEU A 63 4.67 9.31 10.13
C LEU A 63 5.84 8.69 10.88
N ARG A 64 6.80 9.47 11.36
CA ARG A 64 7.96 8.99 12.10
C ARG A 64 7.54 8.17 13.32
N LEU A 65 6.57 8.66 14.07
CA LEU A 65 5.98 7.95 15.20
C LEU A 65 5.39 6.59 14.81
N LEU A 66 4.57 6.57 13.76
CA LEU A 66 3.89 5.36 13.30
C LEU A 66 4.87 4.34 12.71
N ILE A 67 5.77 4.80 11.84
CA ILE A 67 6.76 3.93 11.19
C ILE A 67 7.69 3.32 12.21
N LYS A 68 8.12 4.08 13.22
CA LYS A 68 8.93 3.52 14.32
C LYS A 68 8.22 2.36 15.01
N GLU A 69 6.96 2.52 15.38
CA GLU A 69 6.17 1.48 16.03
C GLU A 69 5.98 0.25 15.14
N ILE A 70 5.83 0.46 13.82
CA ILE A 70 5.69 -0.59 12.79
C ILE A 70 7.03 -1.32 12.62
N ALA A 71 8.13 -0.58 12.51
CA ALA A 71 9.49 -1.12 12.39
C ALA A 71 9.91 -1.96 13.60
N ASP A 72 9.63 -1.46 14.81
CA ASP A 72 9.92 -2.18 16.07
C ASP A 72 9.24 -3.56 16.14
N ARG A 73 8.24 -3.82 15.29
CA ARG A 73 7.55 -5.11 15.15
C ARG A 73 7.96 -5.91 13.91
N GLY A 74 8.91 -5.43 13.14
CA GLY A 74 9.36 -6.08 11.91
C GLY A 74 8.31 -6.06 10.78
N LEU A 75 7.35 -5.12 10.83
CA LEU A 75 6.30 -4.98 9.82
C LEU A 75 6.73 -4.04 8.70
N ALA A 76 6.18 -4.23 7.51
CA ALA A 76 6.47 -3.41 6.32
C ALA A 76 5.43 -2.31 6.09
N MET A 77 5.78 -1.34 5.23
CA MET A 77 4.89 -0.28 4.75
C MET A 77 4.69 -0.39 3.24
N VAL A 78 3.46 -0.29 2.81
CA VAL A 78 3.09 -0.20 1.40
C VAL A 78 2.35 1.11 1.17
N GLU A 79 2.83 1.92 0.23
CA GLU A 79 2.20 3.18 -0.14
C GLU A 79 1.42 3.04 -1.44
N ILE A 80 0.13 3.35 -1.40
CA ILE A 80 -0.71 3.38 -2.60
C ILE A 80 -0.99 4.82 -3.03
N ASN A 81 -0.99 5.05 -4.35
CA ASN A 81 -1.10 6.38 -5.00
C ASN A 81 0.00 7.37 -4.57
N PRO A 82 1.29 6.99 -4.61
CA PRO A 82 2.36 7.90 -4.23
C PRO A 82 2.39 9.11 -5.17
N THR A 83 2.64 10.28 -4.59
CA THR A 83 2.94 11.52 -5.33
C THR A 83 4.39 11.93 -5.08
N PRO A 84 4.98 12.84 -5.87
CA PRO A 84 6.32 13.36 -5.58
C PRO A 84 6.47 13.91 -4.17
N ASP A 85 5.40 14.47 -3.62
CA ASP A 85 5.37 15.06 -2.26
C ASP A 85 5.34 14.01 -1.15
N THR A 86 5.13 12.73 -1.47
CA THR A 86 5.08 11.62 -0.49
C THR A 86 6.42 10.92 -0.26
N ALA A 87 7.52 11.47 -0.80
CA ALA A 87 8.88 10.96 -0.56
C ALA A 87 9.25 10.85 0.94
N ILE A 88 8.51 11.55 1.82
CA ILE A 88 8.68 11.48 3.28
C ILE A 88 8.52 10.05 3.79
N LEU A 89 7.49 9.32 3.34
CA LEU A 89 7.23 7.96 3.77
C LEU A 89 8.38 7.03 3.40
N HIS A 90 8.85 7.09 2.16
CA HIS A 90 10.00 6.31 1.71
C HIS A 90 11.26 6.62 2.53
N ARG A 91 11.60 7.91 2.67
CA ARG A 91 12.77 8.35 3.42
C ARG A 91 12.75 7.86 4.87
N LEU A 92 11.62 8.01 5.55
CA LEU A 92 11.46 7.55 6.93
C LEU A 92 11.51 6.03 7.05
N SER A 93 10.95 5.31 6.09
CA SER A 93 11.02 3.83 6.07
C SER A 93 12.47 3.34 5.98
N VAL A 94 13.27 3.96 5.10
CA VAL A 94 14.70 3.65 4.98
C VAL A 94 15.45 4.02 6.26
N GLU A 95 15.22 5.22 6.81
CA GLU A 95 15.88 5.71 8.03
C GLU A 95 15.60 4.81 9.24
N LEU A 96 14.36 4.31 9.37
CA LEU A 96 13.92 3.51 10.50
C LEU A 96 14.02 1.99 10.27
N GLY A 97 14.54 1.56 9.13
CA GLY A 97 14.78 0.16 8.82
C GLY A 97 13.51 -0.66 8.56
N THR A 98 12.44 -0.02 8.07
CA THR A 98 11.19 -0.68 7.71
C THR A 98 11.19 -1.05 6.22
N GLY A 99 10.72 -2.25 5.89
CA GLY A 99 10.44 -2.63 4.50
C GLY A 99 9.45 -1.65 3.86
N TYR A 100 9.72 -1.22 2.63
CA TYR A 100 8.88 -0.27 1.92
C TYR A 100 8.64 -0.68 0.48
N ALA A 101 7.37 -0.63 0.07
CA ALA A 101 6.97 -0.73 -1.33
C ALA A 101 5.97 0.38 -1.67
N ARG A 102 5.87 0.70 -2.96
CA ARG A 102 4.89 1.68 -3.44
C ARG A 102 4.17 1.15 -4.68
N SER A 103 2.91 1.54 -4.84
CA SER A 103 2.18 1.20 -6.06
C SER A 103 2.80 1.85 -7.29
N THR A 104 2.91 1.06 -8.34
CA THR A 104 3.38 1.51 -9.65
C THR A 104 2.20 1.97 -10.51
N SER A 105 1.04 1.32 -10.36
CA SER A 105 -0.15 1.61 -11.16
C SER A 105 -1.42 1.26 -10.40
N ILE A 106 -2.50 1.98 -10.72
CA ILE A 106 -3.88 1.61 -10.39
C ILE A 106 -4.42 0.86 -11.60
N LEU A 107 -4.82 -0.40 -11.39
CA LEU A 107 -5.20 -1.30 -12.48
C LEU A 107 -6.62 -1.06 -13.00
N ASP A 108 -7.51 -0.63 -12.11
CA ASP A 108 -8.93 -0.38 -12.37
C ASP A 108 -9.26 1.10 -12.66
N TYR A 109 -8.28 1.83 -13.19
CA TYR A 109 -8.48 3.23 -13.59
C TYR A 109 -9.57 3.41 -14.64
N LYS A 110 -9.79 2.39 -15.49
CA LYS A 110 -10.93 2.31 -16.40
C LYS A 110 -11.93 1.30 -15.85
N LEU A 111 -13.18 1.69 -15.70
CA LEU A 111 -14.29 0.89 -15.17
C LEU A 111 -14.67 -0.35 -16.02
N ALA A 112 -13.92 -0.67 -17.06
CA ALA A 112 -14.16 -1.85 -17.90
C ALA A 112 -13.23 -3.02 -17.49
N SER A 113 -13.75 -4.24 -17.45
CA SER A 113 -13.00 -5.47 -17.15
C SER A 113 -11.72 -5.63 -17.99
N ASP A 114 -11.78 -5.22 -19.25
CA ASP A 114 -10.63 -5.25 -20.16
C ASP A 114 -9.52 -4.28 -19.73
N GLY A 115 -9.87 -3.21 -19.02
CA GLY A 115 -8.92 -2.23 -18.50
C GLY A 115 -7.92 -2.82 -17.50
N VAL A 116 -8.35 -3.77 -16.68
CA VAL A 116 -7.47 -4.46 -15.70
C VAL A 116 -6.44 -5.33 -16.42
N ALA A 117 -6.86 -6.13 -17.40
CA ALA A 117 -5.98 -6.99 -18.17
C ALA A 117 -4.94 -6.18 -18.96
N GLU A 118 -5.35 -5.11 -19.64
CA GLU A 118 -4.45 -4.19 -20.33
C GLU A 118 -3.47 -3.49 -19.38
N ALA A 119 -3.92 -3.10 -18.19
CA ALA A 119 -3.05 -2.48 -17.19
C ALA A 119 -1.98 -3.47 -16.68
N LEU A 120 -2.35 -4.73 -16.48
CA LEU A 120 -1.43 -5.80 -16.11
C LEU A 120 -0.41 -6.07 -17.23
N ASP A 121 -0.85 -6.10 -18.51
CA ASP A 121 0.05 -6.27 -19.65
C ASP A 121 1.06 -5.13 -19.75
N ARG A 122 0.63 -3.88 -19.51
CA ARG A 122 1.54 -2.71 -19.44
C ARG A 122 2.54 -2.82 -18.29
N LEU A 123 2.12 -3.28 -17.11
CA LEU A 123 3.02 -3.49 -15.98
C LEU A 123 4.08 -4.54 -16.30
N VAL A 124 3.69 -5.65 -16.93
CA VAL A 124 4.65 -6.70 -17.33
C VAL A 124 5.61 -6.21 -18.40
N ALA A 125 5.11 -5.47 -19.39
CA ALA A 125 5.97 -4.85 -20.40
C ALA A 125 6.99 -3.90 -19.74
N TRP A 126 6.54 -3.05 -18.81
CA TRP A 126 7.41 -2.13 -18.08
C TRP A 126 8.47 -2.85 -17.22
N ILE A 127 8.13 -3.98 -16.59
CA ILE A 127 9.08 -4.82 -15.85
C ILE A 127 10.13 -5.40 -16.81
N GLY A 128 9.70 -5.84 -18.01
CA GLY A 128 10.57 -6.43 -19.02
C GLY A 128 11.53 -5.43 -19.68
N GLU A 129 11.20 -4.14 -19.63
CA GLU A 129 12.10 -3.08 -20.06
C GLU A 129 13.21 -2.91 -19.03
N SER A 130 14.43 -3.26 -19.38
CA SER A 130 15.58 -3.01 -18.51
C SER A 130 15.72 -1.51 -18.20
N GLY A 131 15.82 -1.15 -16.95
CA GLY A 131 16.18 0.20 -16.55
C GLY A 131 17.59 0.59 -17.09
N PRO A 132 17.93 1.88 -17.09
CA PRO A 132 19.23 2.36 -17.59
C PRO A 132 20.41 1.65 -16.92
N ASP A 133 20.24 1.21 -15.67
CA ASP A 133 21.28 0.53 -14.87
C ASP A 133 21.19 -1.00 -14.91
N ARG A 134 20.36 -1.58 -15.77
CA ARG A 134 20.04 -3.02 -15.82
C ARG A 134 19.55 -3.61 -14.49
N VAL A 135 19.05 -2.78 -13.61
CA VAL A 135 18.45 -3.23 -12.35
C VAL A 135 17.07 -3.83 -12.64
N PRO A 136 16.75 -5.02 -12.13
CA PRO A 136 15.42 -5.59 -12.25
C PRO A 136 14.36 -4.63 -11.71
N ARG A 137 13.31 -4.38 -12.48
CA ARG A 137 12.19 -3.55 -12.04
C ARG A 137 11.16 -4.42 -11.36
N HIS A 138 10.62 -3.92 -10.27
CA HIS A 138 9.50 -4.51 -9.56
C HIS A 138 8.28 -3.60 -9.71
N ALA A 139 7.12 -4.18 -9.95
CA ALA A 139 5.87 -3.42 -10.05
C ALA A 139 4.85 -3.90 -9.03
N PHE A 140 4.12 -2.96 -8.46
CA PHE A 140 3.03 -3.21 -7.53
C PHE A 140 1.76 -2.55 -8.07
N GLY A 141 0.81 -3.38 -8.51
CA GLY A 141 -0.50 -2.94 -9.01
C GLY A 141 -1.54 -2.90 -7.90
N VAL A 142 -2.39 -1.89 -7.90
CA VAL A 142 -3.52 -1.75 -6.98
C VAL A 142 -4.82 -1.86 -7.74
N VAL A 143 -5.77 -2.61 -7.21
CA VAL A 143 -7.11 -2.77 -7.78
C VAL A 143 -8.15 -2.75 -6.66
N GLN A 144 -9.36 -2.27 -6.95
CA GLN A 144 -10.49 -2.42 -6.04
C GLN A 144 -10.94 -3.89 -6.03
N PRO A 145 -11.31 -4.45 -4.87
CA PRO A 145 -11.67 -5.86 -4.74
C PRO A 145 -13.13 -6.12 -5.17
N ASP A 146 -13.50 -5.73 -6.38
CA ASP A 146 -14.77 -6.10 -6.98
C ASP A 146 -14.66 -7.41 -7.78
N ASN A 147 -15.77 -8.09 -7.99
CA ASN A 147 -15.79 -9.41 -8.64
C ASN A 147 -15.26 -9.33 -10.08
N ALA A 148 -15.59 -8.28 -10.83
CA ALA A 148 -15.16 -8.15 -12.22
C ALA A 148 -13.64 -7.97 -12.33
N ALA A 149 -13.05 -7.18 -11.44
CA ALA A 149 -11.61 -7.00 -11.37
C ALA A 149 -10.88 -8.30 -10.97
N ILE A 150 -11.42 -9.02 -9.97
CA ILE A 150 -10.86 -10.32 -9.54
C ILE A 150 -10.92 -11.32 -10.68
N ASP A 151 -12.06 -11.45 -11.35
CA ASP A 151 -12.24 -12.37 -12.49
C ASP A 151 -11.28 -12.03 -13.65
N ALA A 152 -11.11 -10.73 -13.94
CA ALA A 152 -10.17 -10.26 -14.95
C ALA A 152 -8.71 -10.62 -14.62
N ILE A 153 -8.31 -10.48 -13.35
CA ILE A 153 -6.97 -10.87 -12.87
C ILE A 153 -6.77 -12.38 -13.00
N VAL A 154 -7.75 -13.18 -12.54
CA VAL A 154 -7.68 -14.64 -12.63
C VAL A 154 -7.61 -15.10 -14.08
N ALA A 155 -8.45 -14.55 -14.96
CA ALA A 155 -8.43 -14.87 -16.38
C ALA A 155 -7.10 -14.46 -17.05
N TRP A 156 -6.56 -13.31 -16.67
CA TRP A 156 -5.26 -12.84 -17.17
C TRP A 156 -4.12 -13.76 -16.71
N TYR A 157 -4.11 -14.14 -15.42
CA TYR A 157 -3.12 -15.05 -14.83
C TYR A 157 -3.12 -16.42 -15.53
N ASN A 158 -4.31 -17.01 -15.74
CA ASN A 158 -4.45 -18.33 -16.35
C ASN A 158 -4.04 -18.39 -17.82
N ARG A 159 -3.96 -17.26 -18.52
CA ARG A 159 -3.46 -17.18 -19.91
C ARG A 159 -1.93 -17.16 -20.00
N ARG A 160 -1.22 -17.03 -18.89
CA ARG A 160 0.25 -16.94 -18.86
C ARG A 160 0.88 -18.24 -18.40
N PRO A 161 1.86 -18.81 -19.16
CA PRO A 161 2.47 -20.09 -18.82
C PRO A 161 3.39 -20.04 -17.59
N THR A 162 3.87 -18.85 -17.21
CA THR A 162 4.72 -18.68 -16.02
C THR A 162 4.47 -17.29 -15.43
N PRO A 163 3.76 -17.20 -14.32
CA PRO A 163 3.54 -15.93 -13.69
C PRO A 163 4.81 -15.44 -13.01
N ALA A 164 5.22 -14.24 -13.34
CA ALA A 164 6.26 -13.51 -12.62
C ALA A 164 5.65 -12.80 -11.39
N VAL A 165 4.83 -13.50 -10.61
CA VAL A 165 4.31 -12.98 -9.33
C VAL A 165 5.29 -13.40 -8.26
N VAL A 166 5.97 -12.42 -7.69
CA VAL A 166 6.87 -12.62 -6.56
C VAL A 166 6.18 -12.03 -5.33
N SER A 167 6.13 -12.78 -4.26
CA SER A 167 5.75 -12.28 -2.94
C SER A 167 6.81 -11.29 -2.45
N LEU A 168 6.39 -10.22 -1.79
CA LEU A 168 7.28 -9.22 -1.17
C LEU A 168 7.93 -9.76 0.10
#